data_810b5188dbae44c1ecd8419668c1cb4f
#
_entry.id   810b5188dbae44c1ecd8419668c1cb4f
#
_cell.length_a   1.000
_cell.length_b   1.000
_cell.length_c   1.000
_cell.angle_alpha   90.00
_cell.angle_beta   90.00
_cell.angle_gamma   90.00
#
_symmetry.space_group_name_H-M   'P 1'
#
loop_
_entity.id
_entity.type
_entity.pdbx_description
1 polymer ?
#
loop_
_entity_poly.entity_id
_entity_poly.type
_entity_poly.pdbx_seq_one_letter_code
_entity_poly.pdbx_strand_id
1 'polypeptide(L)'
;AILVGTNGASMTYVGAKVKACELVGFNSTLIDLPVQTTEAELLAEIYALNDNREIDGFIVQLPLPKHIDEQKVLMAVHPDKDVDGFHPMNVGRMVLDLPTFLSATPYGIMELLERYRVPTSGKHVVVIGRSHIVGRPMSILMSQKRPAGDSTVTIAHSRTTNLEKL
;
A
#
# COMPACT_ATOMS: atom_id res chain seq x y z
N ALA A 1 -8.23 -1.93 -10.85
CA ALA A 1 -7.14 -2.79 -10.34
C ALA A 1 -6.58 -3.63 -11.47
N ILE A 2 -5.26 -3.84 -11.48
CA ILE A 2 -4.60 -4.82 -12.37
C ILE A 2 -4.23 -6.05 -11.52
N LEU A 3 -4.58 -7.23 -11.99
CA LEU A 3 -4.18 -8.52 -11.43
C LEU A 3 -3.42 -9.29 -12.51
N VAL A 4 -2.26 -9.86 -12.17
CA VAL A 4 -1.48 -10.70 -13.08
C VAL A 4 -1.37 -12.11 -12.53
N GLY A 5 -1.95 -13.07 -13.25
CA GLY A 5 -1.99 -14.48 -12.88
C GLY A 5 -3.05 -14.83 -11.84
N THR A 6 -3.15 -16.10 -11.53
CA THR A 6 -4.25 -16.71 -10.74
C THR A 6 -3.85 -17.06 -9.32
N ASN A 7 -3.16 -16.18 -8.61
CA ASN A 7 -2.89 -16.41 -7.18
C ASN A 7 -4.21 -16.32 -6.39
N GLY A 8 -4.63 -17.42 -5.76
CA GLY A 8 -5.92 -17.51 -5.06
C GLY A 8 -6.10 -16.48 -3.95
N ALA A 9 -5.02 -16.14 -3.22
CA ALA A 9 -5.06 -15.09 -2.20
C ALA A 9 -5.29 -13.71 -2.85
N SER A 10 -4.59 -13.41 -3.94
CA SER A 10 -4.74 -12.15 -4.68
C SER A 10 -6.14 -12.01 -5.27
N MET A 11 -6.71 -13.08 -5.82
CA MET A 11 -8.08 -13.07 -6.37
C MET A 11 -9.12 -12.78 -5.28
N THR A 12 -9.01 -13.40 -4.11
CA THR A 12 -9.90 -13.15 -2.97
C THR A 12 -9.79 -11.70 -2.50
N TYR A 13 -8.56 -11.17 -2.45
CA TYR A 13 -8.30 -9.82 -2.00
C TYR A 13 -8.83 -8.75 -2.97
N VAL A 14 -8.62 -8.95 -4.26
CA VAL A 14 -9.17 -8.07 -5.31
C VAL A 14 -10.70 -8.12 -5.32
N GLY A 15 -11.30 -9.30 -5.20
CA GLY A 15 -12.76 -9.44 -5.11
C GLY A 15 -13.36 -8.69 -3.90
N ALA A 16 -12.67 -8.68 -2.76
CA ALA A 16 -13.08 -7.89 -1.60
C ALA A 16 -12.95 -6.38 -1.85
N LYS A 17 -11.88 -5.93 -2.54
CA LYS A 17 -11.71 -4.52 -2.93
C LYS A 17 -12.82 -4.05 -3.87
N VAL A 18 -13.17 -4.83 -4.89
CA VAL A 18 -14.27 -4.50 -5.82
C VAL A 18 -15.59 -4.32 -5.07
N LYS A 19 -15.94 -5.26 -4.17
CA LYS A 19 -17.14 -5.13 -3.33
C LYS A 19 -17.10 -3.88 -2.43
N ALA A 20 -15.95 -3.55 -1.87
CA ALA A 20 -15.79 -2.35 -1.06
C ALA A 20 -15.99 -1.08 -1.90
N CYS A 21 -15.46 -1.03 -3.13
CA CYS A 21 -15.71 0.06 -4.07
C CYS A 21 -17.20 0.25 -4.35
N GLU A 22 -17.91 -0.81 -4.64
CA GLU A 22 -19.37 -0.79 -4.87
C GLU A 22 -20.13 -0.21 -3.66
N LEU A 23 -19.76 -0.64 -2.44
CA LEU A 23 -20.41 -0.18 -1.20
C LEU A 23 -20.22 1.33 -0.95
N VAL A 24 -19.13 1.92 -1.40
CA VAL A 24 -18.83 3.36 -1.22
C VAL A 24 -19.15 4.18 -2.47
N GLY A 25 -19.71 3.57 -3.51
CA GLY A 25 -20.12 4.25 -4.74
C GLY A 25 -18.98 4.54 -5.72
N PHE A 26 -17.86 3.81 -5.65
CA PHE A 26 -16.78 3.90 -6.62
C PHE A 26 -17.04 3.00 -7.82
N ASN A 27 -16.82 3.52 -9.01
CA ASN A 27 -16.72 2.69 -10.20
C ASN A 27 -15.38 1.95 -10.19
N SER A 28 -15.41 0.63 -10.26
CA SER A 28 -14.18 -0.15 -10.27
C SER A 28 -14.13 -1.09 -11.46
N THR A 29 -12.96 -1.18 -12.08
CA THR A 29 -12.67 -2.08 -13.18
C THR A 29 -11.52 -3.00 -12.78
N LEU A 30 -11.66 -4.30 -13.07
CA LEU A 30 -10.59 -5.28 -12.93
C LEU A 30 -10.02 -5.59 -14.31
N ILE A 31 -8.72 -5.38 -14.46
CA ILE A 31 -7.92 -5.84 -15.60
C ILE A 31 -7.23 -7.12 -15.14
N ASP A 32 -7.70 -8.25 -15.65
CA ASP A 32 -7.18 -9.58 -15.32
C ASP A 32 -6.25 -10.05 -16.44
N LEU A 33 -4.97 -10.13 -16.15
CA LEU A 33 -3.93 -10.50 -17.11
C LEU A 33 -3.39 -11.90 -16.80
N PRO A 34 -3.13 -12.71 -17.85
CA PRO A 34 -2.61 -14.06 -17.67
C PRO A 34 -1.22 -14.06 -17.04
N VAL A 35 -0.84 -15.16 -16.37
CA VAL A 35 0.45 -15.29 -15.67
C VAL A 35 1.65 -15.14 -16.62
N GLN A 36 1.48 -15.38 -17.91
CA GLN A 36 2.49 -15.27 -18.96
C GLN A 36 2.67 -13.83 -19.46
N THR A 37 1.83 -12.88 -19.03
CA THR A 37 1.95 -11.47 -19.39
C THR A 37 3.37 -10.98 -19.18
N THR A 38 3.96 -10.42 -20.19
CA THR A 38 5.31 -9.87 -20.13
C THR A 38 5.34 -8.55 -19.35
N GLU A 39 6.51 -8.20 -18.84
CA GLU A 39 6.70 -6.90 -18.18
C GLU A 39 6.34 -5.73 -19.12
N ALA A 40 6.69 -5.84 -20.41
CA ALA A 40 6.39 -4.81 -21.40
C ALA A 40 4.88 -4.62 -21.61
N GLU A 41 4.12 -5.70 -21.68
CA GLU A 41 2.65 -5.65 -21.81
C GLU A 41 2.03 -5.04 -20.55
N LEU A 42 2.45 -5.45 -19.35
CA LEU A 42 1.96 -4.86 -18.11
C LEU A 42 2.29 -3.36 -18.03
N LEU A 43 3.49 -2.95 -18.39
CA LEU A 43 3.87 -1.53 -18.42
C LEU A 43 3.04 -0.73 -19.44
N ALA A 44 2.70 -1.31 -20.59
CA ALA A 44 1.83 -0.66 -21.56
C ALA A 44 0.43 -0.39 -20.98
N GLU A 45 -0.16 -1.36 -20.27
CA GLU A 45 -1.43 -1.18 -19.56
C GLU A 45 -1.35 -0.08 -18.49
N ILE A 46 -0.26 -0.06 -17.71
CA ILE A 46 -0.04 0.97 -16.69
C ILE A 46 0.02 2.36 -17.32
N TYR A 47 0.77 2.52 -18.41
CA TYR A 47 0.86 3.82 -19.10
C TYR A 47 -0.49 4.23 -19.70
N ALA A 48 -1.26 3.31 -20.27
CA ALA A 48 -2.61 3.60 -20.74
C ALA A 48 -3.53 4.09 -19.62
N LEU A 49 -3.47 3.49 -18.43
CA LEU A 49 -4.22 3.94 -17.27
C LEU A 49 -3.72 5.30 -16.72
N ASN A 50 -2.40 5.54 -16.75
CA ASN A 50 -1.85 6.83 -16.37
C ASN A 50 -2.40 7.97 -17.24
N ASP A 51 -2.51 7.74 -18.54
CA ASP A 51 -2.94 8.75 -19.50
C ASP A 51 -4.47 8.91 -19.58
N ASN A 52 -5.23 7.92 -19.09
CA ASN A 52 -6.68 7.94 -19.12
C ASN A 52 -7.24 8.88 -18.06
N ARG A 53 -7.88 9.98 -18.47
CA ARG A 53 -8.46 10.99 -17.58
C ARG A 53 -9.70 10.53 -16.80
N GLU A 54 -10.34 9.44 -17.24
CA GLU A 54 -11.51 8.86 -16.56
C GLU A 54 -11.11 7.94 -15.40
N ILE A 55 -9.81 7.69 -15.22
CA ILE A 55 -9.27 6.87 -14.12
C ILE A 55 -8.64 7.78 -13.07
N ASP A 56 -9.26 7.86 -11.91
CA ASP A 56 -8.78 8.66 -10.78
C ASP A 56 -7.57 8.02 -10.09
N GLY A 57 -7.52 6.70 -10.07
CA GLY A 57 -6.40 5.95 -9.48
C GLY A 57 -6.54 4.45 -9.70
N PHE A 58 -5.44 3.73 -9.54
CA PHE A 58 -5.45 2.28 -9.70
C PHE A 58 -4.37 1.61 -8.85
N ILE A 59 -4.50 0.31 -8.71
CA ILE A 59 -3.53 -0.54 -8.02
C ILE A 59 -3.02 -1.63 -8.96
N VAL A 60 -1.79 -2.03 -8.78
CA VAL A 60 -1.23 -3.27 -9.34
C VAL A 60 -1.09 -4.26 -8.20
N GLN A 61 -1.93 -5.30 -8.21
CA GLN A 61 -1.99 -6.26 -7.11
C GLN A 61 -0.70 -7.07 -6.98
N LEU A 62 -0.05 -6.96 -5.84
CA LEU A 62 1.13 -7.76 -5.49
C LEU A 62 0.74 -9.09 -4.80
N PRO A 63 1.59 -10.12 -4.88
CA PRO A 63 2.86 -10.18 -5.61
C PRO A 63 2.69 -10.39 -7.11
N LEU A 64 3.67 -9.94 -7.89
CA LEU A 64 3.75 -10.19 -9.33
C LEU A 64 4.47 -11.52 -9.65
N PRO A 65 4.27 -12.08 -10.86
CA PRO A 65 5.07 -13.22 -11.33
C PRO A 65 6.57 -12.87 -11.33
N LYS A 66 7.42 -13.87 -11.02
CA LYS A 66 8.88 -13.68 -10.82
C LYS A 66 9.66 -13.10 -12.00
N HIS A 67 9.10 -13.15 -13.21
CA HIS A 67 9.72 -12.61 -14.41
C HIS A 67 9.45 -11.11 -14.62
N ILE A 68 8.66 -10.50 -13.75
CA ILE A 68 8.33 -9.07 -13.77
C ILE A 68 9.01 -8.39 -12.59
N ASP A 69 9.68 -7.28 -12.84
CA ASP A 69 10.29 -6.45 -11.81
C ASP A 69 9.23 -5.59 -11.10
N GLU A 70 8.86 -5.98 -9.88
CA GLU A 70 7.87 -5.26 -9.07
C GLU A 70 8.25 -3.79 -8.86
N GLN A 71 9.54 -3.50 -8.64
CA GLN A 71 9.98 -2.12 -8.39
C GLN A 71 9.78 -1.25 -9.63
N LYS A 72 10.12 -1.76 -10.80
CA LYS A 72 9.92 -1.07 -12.06
C LYS A 72 8.44 -0.80 -12.32
N VAL A 73 7.59 -1.79 -12.04
CA VAL A 73 6.13 -1.66 -12.16
C VAL A 73 5.58 -0.59 -11.21
N LEU A 74 5.96 -0.61 -9.93
CA LEU A 74 5.52 0.38 -8.96
C LEU A 74 5.96 1.80 -9.32
N MET A 75 7.17 1.96 -9.88
CA MET A 75 7.67 3.25 -10.35
C MET A 75 6.98 3.73 -11.65
N ALA A 76 6.35 2.86 -12.40
CA ALA A 76 5.63 3.23 -13.62
C ALA A 76 4.23 3.81 -13.36
N VAL A 77 3.64 3.52 -12.20
CA VAL A 77 2.36 4.11 -11.80
C VAL A 77 2.55 5.61 -11.54
N HIS A 78 1.69 6.45 -12.13
CA HIS A 78 1.79 7.90 -11.87
C HIS A 78 1.50 8.19 -10.38
N PRO A 79 2.31 9.00 -9.68
CA PRO A 79 2.12 9.25 -8.25
C PRO A 79 0.74 9.74 -7.86
N ASP A 80 0.09 10.54 -8.70
CA ASP A 80 -1.26 11.05 -8.45
C ASP A 80 -2.37 10.00 -8.68
N LYS A 81 -2.02 8.82 -9.20
CA LYS A 81 -2.92 7.68 -9.40
C LYS A 81 -2.55 6.45 -8.57
N ASP A 82 -1.45 6.52 -7.83
CA ASP A 82 -0.96 5.47 -6.94
C ASP A 82 -1.74 5.46 -5.62
N VAL A 83 -2.94 4.91 -5.65
CA VAL A 83 -3.82 4.87 -4.47
C VAL A 83 -3.37 3.88 -3.38
N ASP A 84 -2.43 2.98 -3.67
CA ASP A 84 -1.78 2.14 -2.65
C ASP A 84 -0.66 2.89 -1.89
N GLY A 85 -0.19 4.04 -2.41
CA GLY A 85 0.86 4.85 -1.80
C GLY A 85 2.25 4.19 -1.80
N PHE A 86 2.57 3.41 -2.83
CA PHE A 86 3.84 2.66 -2.90
C PHE A 86 4.90 3.36 -3.76
N HIS A 87 4.50 4.31 -4.59
CA HIS A 87 5.43 5.07 -5.42
C HIS A 87 6.43 5.83 -4.53
N PRO A 88 7.74 5.83 -4.85
CA PRO A 88 8.76 6.50 -4.03
C PRO A 88 8.48 7.98 -3.73
N MET A 89 7.83 8.70 -4.64
CA MET A 89 7.41 10.08 -4.42
C MET A 89 6.36 10.16 -3.30
N ASN A 90 5.35 9.28 -3.29
CA ASN A 90 4.32 9.24 -2.26
C ASN A 90 4.90 8.83 -0.91
N VAL A 91 5.80 7.83 -0.92
CA VAL A 91 6.53 7.43 0.29
C VAL A 91 7.38 8.58 0.83
N GLY A 92 8.10 9.31 -0.03
CA GLY A 92 8.88 10.47 0.38
C GLY A 92 8.02 11.59 0.95
N ARG A 93 6.90 11.90 0.31
CA ARG A 93 5.93 12.89 0.81
C ARG A 93 5.33 12.47 2.15
N MET A 94 4.99 11.19 2.31
CA MET A 94 4.52 10.64 3.59
C MET A 94 5.55 10.83 4.71
N VAL A 95 6.84 10.57 4.45
CA VAL A 95 7.91 10.77 5.44
C VAL A 95 8.01 12.23 5.87
N LEU A 96 7.78 13.16 4.95
CA LEU A 96 7.84 14.61 5.18
C LEU A 96 6.50 15.20 5.65
N ASP A 97 5.49 14.38 5.90
CA ASP A 97 4.12 14.79 6.28
C ASP A 97 3.48 15.77 5.26
N LEU A 98 3.80 15.59 3.97
CA LEU A 98 3.23 16.35 2.87
C LEU A 98 1.98 15.65 2.33
N PRO A 99 1.01 16.39 1.73
CA PRO A 99 -0.18 15.80 1.13
C PRO A 99 0.18 14.75 0.07
N THR A 100 -0.32 13.53 0.26
CA THR A 100 -0.09 12.41 -0.64
C THR A 100 -1.06 11.25 -0.37
N PHE A 101 -1.09 10.26 -1.27
CA PHE A 101 -1.66 8.95 -0.95
C PHE A 101 -0.73 8.24 0.05
N LEU A 102 -1.28 7.86 1.19
CA LEU A 102 -0.57 7.10 2.22
C LEU A 102 -0.67 5.60 1.92
N SER A 103 0.34 4.85 2.35
CA SER A 103 0.29 3.39 2.21
C SER A 103 -1.01 2.85 2.82
N ALA A 104 -1.85 2.23 1.99
CA ALA A 104 -3.26 1.96 2.30
C ALA A 104 -3.46 1.11 3.56
N THR A 105 -2.73 0.00 3.70
CA THR A 105 -2.84 -0.88 4.89
C THR A 105 -2.40 -0.19 6.18
N PRO A 106 -1.21 0.44 6.28
CA PRO A 106 -0.83 1.24 7.44
C PRO A 106 -1.82 2.34 7.78
N TYR A 107 -2.29 3.08 6.79
CA TYR A 107 -3.26 4.14 7.02
C TYR A 107 -4.60 3.61 7.53
N GLY A 108 -5.08 2.49 6.99
CA GLY A 108 -6.26 1.80 7.51
C GLY A 108 -6.11 1.38 8.97
N ILE A 109 -4.92 0.97 9.40
CA ILE A 109 -4.64 0.67 10.82
C ILE A 109 -4.72 1.96 11.66
N MET A 110 -4.16 3.08 11.17
CA MET A 110 -4.28 4.38 11.85
C MET A 110 -5.74 4.79 12.04
N GLU A 111 -6.56 4.65 11.00
CA GLU A 111 -8.01 4.90 11.04
C GLU A 111 -8.72 4.01 12.09
N LEU A 112 -8.37 2.73 12.18
CA LEU A 112 -8.92 1.83 13.19
C LEU A 112 -8.53 2.27 14.60
N LEU A 113 -7.26 2.58 14.85
CA LEU A 113 -6.79 3.04 16.15
C LEU A 113 -7.53 4.31 16.60
N GLU A 114 -7.73 5.25 15.68
CA GLU A 114 -8.46 6.48 15.97
C GLU A 114 -9.95 6.21 16.27
N ARG A 115 -10.64 5.43 15.43
CA ARG A 115 -12.07 5.09 15.63
C ARG A 115 -12.32 4.33 16.93
N TYR A 116 -11.42 3.44 17.30
CA TYR A 116 -11.49 2.73 18.59
C TYR A 116 -10.92 3.53 19.75
N ARG A 117 -10.48 4.77 19.51
CA ARG A 117 -9.90 5.67 20.53
C ARG A 117 -8.77 5.03 21.30
N VAL A 118 -7.91 4.27 20.63
CA VAL A 118 -6.73 3.67 21.24
C VAL A 118 -5.72 4.78 21.53
N PRO A 119 -5.30 4.98 22.79
CA PRO A 119 -4.36 6.05 23.13
C PRO A 119 -2.96 5.69 22.63
N THR A 120 -2.42 6.49 21.72
CA THR A 120 -1.11 6.27 21.09
C THR A 120 -0.08 7.34 21.47
N SER A 121 -0.53 8.57 21.70
CA SER A 121 0.36 9.70 22.05
C SER A 121 1.19 9.41 23.31
N GLY A 122 2.51 9.56 23.18
CA GLY A 122 3.48 9.27 24.26
C GLY A 122 3.66 7.79 24.58
N LYS A 123 3.02 6.87 23.82
CA LYS A 123 3.17 5.43 24.02
C LYS A 123 4.37 4.87 23.26
N HIS A 124 4.85 3.74 23.73
CA HIS A 124 5.84 2.95 23.01
C HIS A 124 5.12 1.90 22.15
N VAL A 125 5.38 1.93 20.85
CA VAL A 125 4.81 1.02 19.85
C VAL A 125 5.91 0.17 19.25
N VAL A 126 5.69 -1.14 19.18
CA VAL A 126 6.61 -2.08 18.53
C VAL A 126 5.97 -2.54 17.23
N VAL A 127 6.62 -2.22 16.11
CA VAL A 127 6.21 -2.69 14.78
C VAL A 127 7.05 -3.90 14.41
N ILE A 128 6.42 -5.08 14.33
CA ILE A 128 7.10 -6.33 13.97
C ILE A 128 7.03 -6.52 12.45
N GLY A 129 8.11 -6.19 11.79
CA GLY A 129 8.26 -6.21 10.34
C GLY A 129 8.84 -4.91 9.80
N ARG A 130 9.50 -4.99 8.65
CA ARG A 130 10.15 -3.84 8.00
C ARG A 130 9.96 -3.83 6.48
N SER A 131 8.83 -4.34 6.02
CA SER A 131 8.48 -4.29 4.59
C SER A 131 8.30 -2.84 4.13
N HIS A 132 8.53 -2.60 2.85
CA HIS A 132 8.34 -1.27 2.25
C HIS A 132 6.86 -0.85 2.20
N ILE A 133 5.96 -1.83 2.17
CA ILE A 133 4.52 -1.61 1.97
C ILE A 133 3.72 -1.54 3.28
N VAL A 134 4.23 -2.08 4.40
CA VAL A 134 3.53 -2.08 5.69
C VAL A 134 4.43 -1.62 6.84
N GLY A 135 5.50 -2.36 7.17
CA GLY A 135 6.23 -2.13 8.43
C GLY A 135 6.90 -0.77 8.50
N ARG A 136 7.60 -0.34 7.45
CA ARG A 136 8.22 1.00 7.40
C ARG A 136 7.17 2.12 7.37
N PRO A 137 6.18 2.10 6.48
CA PRO A 137 5.12 3.09 6.51
C PRO A 137 4.40 3.18 7.86
N MET A 138 4.10 2.04 8.48
CA MET A 138 3.46 2.00 9.80
C MET A 138 4.30 2.73 10.86
N SER A 139 5.62 2.46 10.88
CA SER A 139 6.51 3.10 11.85
C SER A 139 6.62 4.62 11.65
N ILE A 140 6.56 5.07 10.41
CA ILE A 140 6.55 6.50 10.07
C ILE A 140 5.25 7.14 10.56
N LEU A 141 4.10 6.60 10.16
CA LEU A 141 2.79 7.14 10.52
C LEU A 141 2.57 7.20 12.04
N MET A 142 2.97 6.15 12.77
CA MET A 142 2.86 6.10 14.22
C MET A 142 3.76 7.12 14.93
N SER A 143 4.89 7.51 14.33
CA SER A 143 5.80 8.49 14.91
C SER A 143 5.45 9.94 14.57
N GLN A 144 4.61 10.17 13.56
CA GLN A 144 4.20 11.52 13.15
C GLN A 144 3.27 12.18 14.16
N LYS A 145 3.30 13.51 14.23
CA LYS A 145 2.40 14.32 15.05
C LYS A 145 1.03 14.40 14.40
N ARG A 146 0.20 13.40 14.67
CA ARG A 146 -1.14 13.25 14.08
C ARG A 146 -2.07 12.45 14.99
N PRO A 147 -3.39 12.48 14.75
CA PRO A 147 -4.32 11.57 15.42
C PRO A 147 -3.87 10.11 15.26
N ALA A 148 -3.98 9.32 16.32
CA ALA A 148 -3.46 7.94 16.42
C ALA A 148 -1.94 7.78 16.14
N GLY A 149 -1.17 8.87 16.15
CA GLY A 149 0.29 8.91 16.05
C GLY A 149 0.94 9.35 17.37
N ASP A 150 1.98 10.21 17.27
CA ASP A 150 2.71 10.79 18.41
C ASP A 150 3.38 9.73 19.33
N SER A 151 3.77 8.60 18.77
CA SER A 151 4.34 7.47 19.51
C SER A 151 5.85 7.41 19.40
N THR A 152 6.51 6.83 20.42
CA THR A 152 7.87 6.31 20.27
C THR A 152 7.81 4.95 19.58
N VAL A 153 8.51 4.76 18.48
CA VAL A 153 8.37 3.54 17.66
C VAL A 153 9.67 2.74 17.60
N THR A 154 9.57 1.46 17.91
CA THR A 154 10.64 0.49 17.67
C THR A 154 10.26 -0.43 16.53
N ILE A 155 11.15 -0.60 15.54
CA ILE A 155 10.98 -1.57 14.47
C ILE A 155 11.74 -2.84 14.84
N ALA A 156 11.02 -3.95 14.99
CA ALA A 156 11.57 -5.27 15.19
C ALA A 156 11.44 -6.12 13.90
N HIS A 157 12.35 -7.06 13.70
CA HIS A 157 12.37 -7.89 12.50
C HIS A 157 13.06 -9.25 12.76
N SER A 158 13.14 -10.11 11.78
CA SER A 158 13.68 -11.49 11.90
C SER A 158 15.12 -11.59 12.43
N ARG A 159 15.86 -10.47 12.53
CA ARG A 159 17.20 -10.42 13.12
C ARG A 159 17.23 -9.73 14.49
N THR A 160 16.06 -9.33 14.99
CA THR A 160 15.96 -8.72 16.32
C THR A 160 16.15 -9.79 17.38
N THR A 161 17.08 -9.53 18.30
CA THR A 161 17.33 -10.41 19.46
C THR A 161 16.46 -9.95 20.63
N ASN A 162 16.06 -10.88 21.48
CA ASN A 162 15.24 -10.62 22.69
C ASN A 162 13.94 -9.85 22.38
N LEU A 163 13.23 -10.30 21.33
CA LEU A 163 11.99 -9.67 20.89
C LEU A 163 10.95 -9.55 22.01
N GLU A 164 10.96 -10.51 22.93
CA GLU A 164 10.07 -10.56 24.10
C GLU A 164 10.33 -9.45 25.15
N LYS A 165 11.43 -8.69 25.00
CA LYS A 165 11.79 -7.59 25.90
C LYS A 165 11.44 -6.20 25.36
N LEU A 166 10.92 -6.15 24.12
CA LEU A 166 10.46 -4.93 23.49
C LEU A 166 8.99 -4.71 23.81
#